data_b991b1bf102a429aba1e68a901969ef4
#
_entry.id   b991b1bf102a429aba1e68a901969ef4
#
_cell.length_a   1.000
_cell.length_b   1.000
_cell.length_c   1.000
_cell.angle_alpha   90.00
_cell.angle_beta   90.00
_cell.angle_gamma   90.00
#
_symmetry.space_group_name_H-M   'P 1'
#
loop_
_entity.id
_entity.type
_entity.pdbx_description
1 polymer ?
#
loop_
_entity_poly.entity_id
_entity_poly.type
_entity_poly.pdbx_seq_one_letter_code
_entity_poly.pdbx_strand_id
1 'polypeptide(L)'
;MKKYLYILCVLVLVASCQSKGEGSGADNCEQKKPVRYEYGLPIDSFRVDTGIVADGETLGAILNHLGATHAQINKVGLLTPGQFDVRQMRAGKRCLAFYRDTCTTDTLSCERLQYWIYLPDVRHAVRLELGDSIGVEHWEKPMEVKECTAEAVIESSLWNAMVNKNLPVELALELSEIYAWTIDFFALQQGDSIRVHYDEQYVDSVRV
;
A
#
# COMPACT_ATOMS: atom_id res chain seq x y z
N MET A 1 24.82 50.01 -37.48
CA MET A 1 23.93 51.07 -37.97
C MET A 1 22.62 50.87 -37.21
N LYS A 2 22.37 51.68 -36.19
CA LYS A 2 21.33 52.72 -36.12
C LYS A 2 19.94 52.12 -36.33
N LYS A 3 18.91 52.27 -35.49
CA LYS A 3 18.43 53.30 -34.57
C LYS A 3 17.00 52.93 -34.12
N TYR A 4 16.55 53.21 -33.04
CA TYR A 4 15.73 54.04 -32.16
C TYR A 4 14.49 53.26 -31.69
N LEU A 5 14.28 53.08 -30.42
CA LEU A 5 13.82 53.95 -29.33
C LEU A 5 12.50 54.69 -29.66
N TYR A 6 11.41 54.24 -29.02
CA TYR A 6 10.34 55.16 -28.58
C TYR A 6 9.69 54.67 -27.30
N ILE A 7 9.93 55.46 -26.26
CA ILE A 7 9.22 55.50 -25.00
C ILE A 7 7.91 56.22 -25.26
N LEU A 8 6.78 55.69 -24.78
CA LEU A 8 5.60 56.46 -24.55
C LEU A 8 5.01 56.13 -23.18
N CYS A 9 5.35 57.03 -22.21
CA CYS A 9 4.63 57.17 -20.96
C CYS A 9 3.24 57.74 -21.24
N VAL A 10 2.19 57.07 -20.75
CA VAL A 10 0.91 57.75 -20.52
C VAL A 10 0.56 57.55 -19.05
N LEU A 11 0.74 58.64 -18.34
CA LEU A 11 0.26 58.89 -16.98
C LEU A 11 -1.22 59.22 -17.09
N VAL A 12 -2.08 58.44 -16.45
CA VAL A 12 -3.46 58.87 -16.16
C VAL A 12 -3.69 58.72 -14.66
N LEU A 13 -3.66 59.84 -14.01
CA LEU A 13 -4.19 60.08 -12.68
C LEU A 13 -5.72 60.24 -12.80
N VAL A 14 -6.50 59.43 -12.09
CA VAL A 14 -7.85 59.81 -11.67
C VAL A 14 -8.18 59.26 -10.30
N ALA A 15 -8.18 60.13 -9.34
CA ALA A 15 -9.18 60.36 -8.29
C ALA A 15 -9.75 59.14 -7.52
N SER A 16 -9.34 59.16 -6.28
CA SER A 16 -10.08 58.90 -5.04
C SER A 16 -11.61 58.86 -5.15
N CYS A 17 -12.19 57.72 -4.72
CA CYS A 17 -13.46 57.69 -4.02
C CYS A 17 -13.36 56.73 -2.85
N GLN A 18 -13.35 57.28 -1.64
CA GLN A 18 -13.60 56.54 -0.39
C GLN A 18 -15.07 56.14 -0.37
N SER A 19 -15.35 54.84 -0.28
CA SER A 19 -16.60 54.36 0.30
C SER A 19 -16.24 53.28 1.34
N LYS A 20 -16.57 53.59 2.60
CA LYS A 20 -16.65 52.62 3.68
C LYS A 20 -17.66 51.54 3.29
N GLY A 21 -17.27 50.28 3.35
CA GLY A 21 -18.13 49.12 3.26
C GLY A 21 -17.51 48.04 4.08
N GLU A 22 -18.14 47.71 5.18
CA GLU A 22 -17.85 46.63 6.10
C GLU A 22 -17.97 45.24 5.40
N GLY A 23 -17.19 44.29 5.87
CA GLY A 23 -17.47 42.88 5.71
C GLY A 23 -16.75 42.17 4.57
N SER A 24 -15.46 41.97 4.66
CA SER A 24 -14.79 40.92 3.90
C SER A 24 -14.52 39.76 4.82
N GLY A 25 -15.48 38.86 4.87
CA GLY A 25 -15.21 37.48 5.27
C GLY A 25 -14.19 36.92 4.27
N ALA A 26 -12.95 36.79 4.67
CA ALA A 26 -12.00 35.95 3.96
C ALA A 26 -12.52 34.54 4.04
N ASP A 27 -13.16 34.07 2.98
CA ASP A 27 -13.36 32.66 2.72
C ASP A 27 -11.97 32.02 2.64
N ASN A 28 -11.50 31.57 3.80
CA ASN A 28 -10.36 30.71 3.90
C ASN A 28 -10.85 29.34 3.40
N CYS A 29 -10.81 29.17 2.09
CA CYS A 29 -11.04 27.89 1.46
C CYS A 29 -9.85 27.00 1.83
N GLU A 30 -9.88 26.45 3.05
CA GLU A 30 -9.00 25.36 3.43
C GLU A 30 -9.20 24.24 2.41
N GLN A 31 -8.26 24.11 1.51
CA GLN A 31 -8.17 22.92 0.65
C GLN A 31 -8.00 21.72 1.57
N LYS A 32 -9.12 21.06 1.90
CA LYS A 32 -9.11 19.78 2.59
C LYS A 32 -8.22 18.85 1.79
N LYS A 33 -7.06 18.51 2.36
CA LYS A 33 -6.21 17.44 1.80
C LYS A 33 -7.06 16.21 1.54
N PRO A 34 -6.92 15.56 0.39
CA PRO A 34 -7.66 14.33 0.12
C PRO A 34 -7.37 13.31 1.23
N VAL A 35 -8.41 12.78 1.84
CA VAL A 35 -8.29 11.75 2.88
C VAL A 35 -7.72 10.49 2.25
N ARG A 36 -6.62 9.99 2.78
CA ARG A 36 -6.00 8.76 2.32
C ARG A 36 -6.69 7.55 2.96
N TYR A 37 -7.06 6.59 2.14
CA TYR A 37 -7.68 5.35 2.60
C TYR A 37 -6.73 4.17 2.39
N GLU A 38 -6.52 3.38 3.45
CA GLU A 38 -5.85 2.08 3.37
C GLU A 38 -6.67 1.04 4.13
N TYR A 39 -6.81 -0.13 3.57
CA TYR A 39 -7.62 -1.22 4.14
C TYR A 39 -9.04 -0.78 4.53
N GLY A 40 -9.63 0.15 3.76
CA GLY A 40 -10.96 0.71 4.01
C GLY A 40 -11.01 1.73 5.15
N LEU A 41 -9.88 2.13 5.73
CA LEU A 41 -9.80 3.07 6.85
C LEU A 41 -9.21 4.42 6.40
N PRO A 42 -9.77 5.56 6.86
CA PRO A 42 -9.18 6.88 6.65
C PRO A 42 -7.95 7.04 7.56
N ILE A 43 -6.76 6.68 7.06
CA ILE A 43 -5.54 6.56 7.87
C ILE A 43 -5.14 7.87 8.56
N ASP A 44 -5.48 9.02 7.96
CA ASP A 44 -5.16 10.33 8.53
C ASP A 44 -5.94 10.63 9.85
N SER A 45 -6.93 9.79 10.20
CA SER A 45 -7.74 9.90 11.42
C SER A 45 -7.25 9.03 12.57
N PHE A 46 -6.12 8.34 12.40
CA PHE A 46 -5.57 7.41 13.38
C PHE A 46 -4.08 7.65 13.58
N ARG A 47 -3.59 7.37 14.79
CA ARG A 47 -2.18 7.07 14.98
C ARG A 47 -1.95 5.62 14.59
N VAL A 48 -0.97 5.38 13.73
CA VAL A 48 -0.70 4.03 13.20
C VAL A 48 0.68 3.58 13.66
N ASP A 49 0.72 2.44 14.35
CA ASP A 49 1.96 1.75 14.70
C ASP A 49 2.15 0.55 13.79
N THR A 50 3.37 0.36 13.31
CA THR A 50 3.75 -0.79 12.49
C THR A 50 4.56 -1.76 13.32
N GLY A 51 4.17 -3.04 13.28
CA GLY A 51 4.87 -4.14 13.94
C GLY A 51 5.14 -5.30 13.00
N ILE A 52 5.84 -6.29 13.54
CA ILE A 52 6.12 -7.58 12.91
C ILE A 52 5.75 -8.65 13.91
N VAL A 53 5.03 -9.67 13.47
CA VAL A 53 4.68 -10.82 14.31
C VAL A 53 5.97 -11.57 14.70
N ALA A 54 6.21 -11.69 16.01
CA ALA A 54 7.37 -12.40 16.52
C ALA A 54 7.19 -13.93 16.46
N ASP A 55 8.29 -14.65 16.52
CA ASP A 55 8.22 -16.11 16.54
C ASP A 55 7.54 -16.64 17.81
N GLY A 56 6.58 -17.54 17.63
CA GLY A 56 5.77 -18.09 18.72
C GLY A 56 4.77 -17.14 19.35
N GLU A 57 4.62 -15.91 18.84
CA GLU A 57 3.70 -14.93 19.37
C GLU A 57 2.25 -15.27 18.98
N THR A 58 1.36 -15.23 19.96
CA THR A 58 -0.08 -15.48 19.73
C THR A 58 -0.83 -14.18 19.51
N LEU A 59 -1.96 -14.25 18.77
CA LEU A 59 -2.82 -13.09 18.56
C LEU A 59 -3.23 -12.43 19.90
N GLY A 60 -3.58 -13.23 20.91
CA GLY A 60 -3.96 -12.71 22.22
C GLY A 60 -2.82 -11.96 22.91
N ALA A 61 -1.57 -12.43 22.79
CA ALA A 61 -0.40 -11.75 23.33
C ALA A 61 -0.15 -10.42 22.62
N ILE A 62 -0.23 -10.40 21.28
CA ILE A 62 -0.10 -9.19 20.46
C ILE A 62 -1.13 -8.15 20.89
N LEU A 63 -2.41 -8.52 20.91
CA LEU A 63 -3.50 -7.61 21.26
C LEU A 63 -3.37 -7.08 22.69
N ASN A 64 -2.97 -7.93 23.63
CA ASN A 64 -2.72 -7.50 25.00
C ASN A 64 -1.58 -6.48 25.09
N HIS A 65 -0.49 -6.72 24.40
CA HIS A 65 0.65 -5.80 24.31
C HIS A 65 0.27 -4.44 23.70
N LEU A 66 -0.64 -4.45 22.74
CA LEU A 66 -1.17 -3.26 22.06
C LEU A 66 -2.26 -2.54 22.88
N GLY A 67 -2.58 -3.01 24.09
CA GLY A 67 -3.52 -2.37 25.01
C GLY A 67 -4.99 -2.78 24.82
N ALA A 68 -5.28 -3.87 24.10
CA ALA A 68 -6.62 -4.42 24.08
C ALA A 68 -7.01 -5.00 25.45
N THR A 69 -8.26 -4.83 25.83
CA THR A 69 -8.80 -5.38 27.06
C THR A 69 -8.99 -6.90 26.97
N HIS A 70 -8.95 -7.60 28.09
CA HIS A 70 -9.24 -9.04 28.14
C HIS A 70 -10.62 -9.38 27.55
N ALA A 71 -11.61 -8.49 27.74
CA ALA A 71 -12.94 -8.68 27.17
C ALA A 71 -12.93 -8.63 25.63
N GLN A 72 -12.17 -7.71 25.05
CA GLN A 72 -11.98 -7.62 23.59
C GLN A 72 -11.25 -8.87 23.06
N ILE A 73 -10.15 -9.27 23.70
CA ILE A 73 -9.36 -10.46 23.32
C ILE A 73 -10.23 -11.72 23.33
N ASN A 74 -11.04 -11.90 24.39
CA ASN A 74 -11.96 -13.04 24.48
C ASN A 74 -13.00 -13.03 23.36
N LYS A 75 -13.60 -11.87 23.07
CA LYS A 75 -14.55 -11.74 21.97
C LYS A 75 -13.91 -12.05 20.61
N VAL A 76 -12.71 -11.53 20.34
CA VAL A 76 -11.94 -11.86 19.14
C VAL A 76 -11.71 -13.38 19.05
N GLY A 77 -11.31 -14.03 20.16
CA GLY A 77 -11.10 -15.47 20.23
C GLY A 77 -12.36 -16.30 19.92
N LEU A 78 -13.56 -15.75 20.17
CA LEU A 78 -14.83 -16.39 19.82
C LEU A 78 -15.22 -16.19 18.35
N LEU A 79 -14.82 -15.07 17.74
CA LEU A 79 -15.17 -14.73 16.34
C LEU A 79 -14.19 -15.32 15.33
N THR A 80 -12.92 -15.45 15.70
CA THR A 80 -11.88 -15.95 14.77
C THR A 80 -12.12 -17.38 14.26
N PRO A 81 -12.65 -18.36 15.02
CA PRO A 81 -12.97 -19.65 14.46
C PRO A 81 -13.99 -19.53 13.30
N GLY A 82 -13.54 -19.87 12.09
CA GLY A 82 -14.34 -19.80 10.87
C GLY A 82 -14.25 -18.50 10.08
N GLN A 83 -13.72 -17.41 10.66
CA GLN A 83 -13.46 -16.16 9.94
C GLN A 83 -11.98 -15.92 9.70
N PHE A 84 -11.14 -16.24 10.66
CA PHE A 84 -9.68 -16.09 10.54
C PHE A 84 -8.97 -17.17 11.34
N ASP A 85 -8.31 -18.11 10.68
CA ASP A 85 -7.52 -19.12 11.36
C ASP A 85 -6.19 -18.50 11.86
N VAL A 86 -6.16 -18.18 13.15
CA VAL A 86 -4.98 -17.60 13.83
C VAL A 86 -3.73 -18.47 13.73
N ARG A 87 -3.87 -19.78 13.45
CA ARG A 87 -2.74 -20.70 13.23
C ARG A 87 -2.00 -20.45 11.92
N GLN A 88 -2.63 -19.71 11.00
CA GLN A 88 -2.02 -19.30 9.74
C GLN A 88 -1.15 -18.05 9.89
N MET A 89 -1.18 -17.40 11.05
CA MET A 89 -0.26 -16.30 11.33
C MET A 89 1.18 -16.80 11.31
N ARG A 90 2.03 -16.08 10.61
CA ARG A 90 3.45 -16.44 10.47
C ARG A 90 4.33 -15.37 11.06
N ALA A 91 5.39 -15.78 11.74
CA ALA A 91 6.46 -14.88 12.17
C ALA A 91 7.08 -14.14 10.99
N GLY A 92 7.55 -12.94 11.21
CA GLY A 92 8.14 -12.08 10.18
C GLY A 92 7.12 -11.32 9.32
N LYS A 93 5.82 -11.60 9.42
CA LYS A 93 4.78 -10.86 8.70
C LYS A 93 4.44 -9.57 9.41
N ARG A 94 4.13 -8.55 8.61
CA ARG A 94 3.80 -7.21 9.11
C ARG A 94 2.40 -7.16 9.71
N CYS A 95 2.25 -6.33 10.72
CA CYS A 95 0.95 -5.94 11.26
C CYS A 95 0.91 -4.43 11.54
N LEU A 96 -0.30 -3.87 11.55
CA LEU A 96 -0.56 -2.47 11.80
C LEU A 96 -1.55 -2.35 12.95
N ALA A 97 -1.32 -1.41 13.85
CA ALA A 97 -2.22 -1.09 14.94
C ALA A 97 -2.70 0.37 14.80
N PHE A 98 -4.00 0.56 14.80
CA PHE A 98 -4.65 1.84 14.60
C PHE A 98 -5.28 2.31 15.90
N TYR A 99 -4.83 3.46 16.39
CA TYR A 99 -5.29 4.07 17.62
C TYR A 99 -6.06 5.33 17.32
N ARG A 100 -7.15 5.53 18.07
CA ARG A 100 -7.91 6.79 18.07
C ARG A 100 -7.87 7.40 19.45
N ASP A 101 -7.64 8.70 19.49
CA ASP A 101 -7.81 9.46 20.71
C ASP A 101 -9.30 9.55 21.03
N THR A 102 -9.69 9.11 22.23
CA THR A 102 -11.07 9.09 22.71
C THR A 102 -11.31 10.13 23.81
N CYS A 103 -10.28 10.88 24.22
CA CYS A 103 -10.40 11.88 25.26
C CYS A 103 -10.85 13.23 24.72
N THR A 104 -11.87 13.79 25.34
CA THR A 104 -12.42 15.13 25.10
C THR A 104 -11.80 16.22 25.97
N THR A 105 -10.84 15.88 26.83
CA THR A 105 -10.20 16.82 27.77
C THR A 105 -8.68 16.79 27.63
N ASP A 106 -8.07 17.96 27.56
CA ASP A 106 -6.66 18.25 27.23
C ASP A 106 -5.59 17.65 28.17
N THR A 107 -5.95 16.80 29.14
CA THR A 107 -5.02 16.44 30.22
C THR A 107 -4.48 15.02 30.18
N LEU A 108 -5.05 14.10 29.43
CA LEU A 108 -4.56 12.71 29.32
C LEU A 108 -4.93 12.17 27.93
N SER A 109 -3.94 11.80 27.13
CA SER A 109 -4.18 11.07 25.89
C SER A 109 -4.73 9.67 26.23
N CYS A 110 -6.00 9.44 25.90
CA CYS A 110 -6.65 8.12 26.06
C CYS A 110 -6.72 7.45 24.70
N GLU A 111 -5.58 7.15 24.13
CA GLU A 111 -5.53 6.41 22.89
C GLU A 111 -6.05 4.98 23.10
N ARG A 112 -7.02 4.59 22.29
CA ARG A 112 -7.58 3.24 22.31
C ARG A 112 -7.32 2.56 20.99
N LEU A 113 -6.88 1.31 21.04
CA LEU A 113 -6.76 0.44 19.89
C LEU A 113 -8.14 0.24 19.26
N GLN A 114 -8.29 0.65 17.98
CA GLN A 114 -9.53 0.55 17.22
C GLN A 114 -9.48 -0.59 16.21
N TYR A 115 -8.34 -0.72 15.50
CA TYR A 115 -8.15 -1.77 14.52
C TYR A 115 -6.77 -2.36 14.67
N TRP A 116 -6.68 -3.64 14.38
CA TRP A 116 -5.43 -4.34 14.16
C TRP A 116 -5.50 -5.06 12.83
N ILE A 117 -4.47 -4.91 12.00
CA ILE A 117 -4.44 -5.46 10.65
C ILE A 117 -3.23 -6.36 10.50
N TYR A 118 -3.46 -7.61 10.13
CA TYR A 118 -2.43 -8.58 9.78
C TYR A 118 -2.26 -8.64 8.27
N LEU A 119 -1.01 -8.63 7.80
CA LEU A 119 -0.64 -8.62 6.39
C LEU A 119 0.09 -9.93 6.05
N PRO A 120 -0.61 -10.99 5.64
CA PRO A 120 0.02 -12.25 5.25
C PRO A 120 0.90 -12.09 4.01
N ASP A 121 0.51 -11.22 3.10
CA ASP A 121 1.24 -10.86 1.88
C ASP A 121 0.92 -9.43 1.45
N VAL A 122 1.38 -9.02 0.26
CA VAL A 122 1.20 -7.65 -0.25
C VAL A 122 -0.23 -7.35 -0.70
N ARG A 123 -1.03 -8.36 -1.00
CA ARG A 123 -2.39 -8.26 -1.53
C ARG A 123 -3.45 -8.41 -0.46
N HIS A 124 -3.27 -9.33 0.46
CA HIS A 124 -4.28 -9.70 1.44
C HIS A 124 -4.02 -9.03 2.79
N ALA A 125 -5.09 -8.71 3.47
CA ALA A 125 -5.06 -8.24 4.85
C ALA A 125 -6.23 -8.83 5.63
N VAL A 126 -6.02 -9.09 6.93
CA VAL A 126 -7.06 -9.43 7.88
C VAL A 126 -7.19 -8.28 8.85
N ARG A 127 -8.33 -7.60 8.84
CA ARG A 127 -8.64 -6.48 9.71
C ARG A 127 -9.50 -6.95 10.88
N LEU A 128 -8.99 -6.76 12.09
CA LEU A 128 -9.76 -6.90 13.31
C LEU A 128 -10.25 -5.52 13.75
N GLU A 129 -11.54 -5.39 13.95
CA GLU A 129 -12.15 -4.23 14.59
C GLU A 129 -12.21 -4.49 16.11
N LEU A 130 -11.74 -3.53 16.91
CA LEU A 130 -11.59 -3.62 18.36
C LEU A 130 -12.22 -2.42 19.07
N GLY A 131 -12.95 -1.58 18.32
CA GLY A 131 -13.63 -0.38 18.81
C GLY A 131 -14.91 -0.69 19.58
N ASP A 132 -15.99 -0.03 19.20
CA ASP A 132 -17.32 -0.21 19.79
C ASP A 132 -17.94 -1.57 19.41
N SER A 133 -17.64 -2.03 18.22
CA SER A 133 -17.93 -3.39 17.75
C SER A 133 -16.64 -4.23 17.70
N ILE A 134 -16.80 -5.55 17.75
CA ILE A 134 -15.71 -6.50 17.51
C ILE A 134 -16.05 -7.25 16.23
N GLY A 135 -15.15 -7.20 15.26
CA GLY A 135 -15.35 -7.81 13.95
C GLY A 135 -14.07 -8.32 13.32
N VAL A 136 -14.22 -9.20 12.35
CA VAL A 136 -13.12 -9.69 11.51
C VAL A 136 -13.53 -9.45 10.06
N GLU A 137 -12.66 -8.85 9.28
CA GLU A 137 -12.89 -8.57 7.88
C GLU A 137 -11.65 -8.90 7.05
N HIS A 138 -11.89 -9.54 5.91
CA HIS A 138 -10.84 -9.79 4.94
C HIS A 138 -10.81 -8.66 3.92
N TRP A 139 -9.64 -8.15 3.70
CA TRP A 139 -9.38 -7.09 2.74
C TRP A 139 -8.42 -7.59 1.66
N GLU A 140 -8.72 -7.26 0.43
CA GLU A 140 -7.92 -7.64 -0.72
C GLU A 140 -7.66 -6.41 -1.58
N LYS A 141 -6.39 -6.13 -1.85
CA LYS A 141 -6.01 -5.04 -2.74
C LYS A 141 -6.29 -5.42 -4.19
N PRO A 142 -6.73 -4.45 -5.01
CA PRO A 142 -6.90 -4.68 -6.44
C PRO A 142 -5.55 -5.07 -7.06
N MET A 143 -5.60 -6.03 -7.96
CA MET A 143 -4.46 -6.50 -8.74
C MET A 143 -4.61 -6.02 -10.17
N GLU A 144 -3.57 -5.40 -10.69
CA GLU A 144 -3.44 -5.02 -12.10
C GLU A 144 -2.64 -6.11 -12.81
N VAL A 145 -3.16 -6.58 -13.93
CA VAL A 145 -2.47 -7.55 -14.79
C VAL A 145 -1.98 -6.82 -16.03
N LYS A 146 -0.70 -6.98 -16.37
CA LYS A 146 -0.09 -6.42 -17.57
C LYS A 146 0.43 -7.53 -18.47
N GLU A 147 -0.10 -7.58 -19.68
CA GLU A 147 0.41 -8.48 -20.72
C GLU A 147 1.79 -8.00 -21.19
N CYS A 148 2.76 -8.88 -21.15
CA CYS A 148 4.13 -8.63 -21.52
C CYS A 148 4.59 -9.60 -22.61
N THR A 149 5.51 -9.14 -23.44
CA THR A 149 6.21 -9.98 -24.43
C THR A 149 7.69 -9.81 -24.25
N ALA A 150 8.41 -10.91 -24.17
CA ALA A 150 9.85 -10.90 -24.10
C ALA A 150 10.48 -11.82 -25.13
N GLU A 151 11.67 -11.42 -25.59
CA GLU A 151 12.51 -12.20 -26.49
C GLU A 151 13.94 -12.18 -25.98
N ALA A 152 14.54 -13.35 -25.85
CA ALA A 152 15.91 -13.50 -25.40
C ALA A 152 16.65 -14.51 -26.27
N VAL A 153 17.93 -14.23 -26.55
CA VAL A 153 18.84 -15.14 -27.24
C VAL A 153 19.75 -15.78 -26.20
N ILE A 154 19.93 -17.08 -26.30
CA ILE A 154 20.77 -17.85 -25.39
C ILE A 154 22.24 -17.61 -25.76
N GLU A 155 22.98 -17.03 -24.82
CA GLU A 155 24.44 -16.86 -24.96
C GLU A 155 25.19 -17.94 -24.18
N SER A 156 24.65 -18.37 -23.04
CA SER A 156 25.25 -19.38 -22.16
C SER A 156 24.21 -20.28 -21.49
N SER A 157 23.13 -19.70 -20.95
CA SER A 157 22.02 -20.41 -20.34
C SER A 157 20.75 -19.58 -20.40
N LEU A 158 19.58 -20.23 -20.27
CA LEU A 158 18.29 -19.54 -20.19
C LEU A 158 18.26 -18.54 -19.03
N TRP A 159 18.76 -18.93 -17.87
CA TRP A 159 18.85 -18.06 -16.70
C TRP A 159 19.62 -16.75 -17.00
N ASN A 160 20.82 -16.88 -17.57
CA ASN A 160 21.64 -15.74 -17.92
C ASN A 160 20.97 -14.86 -19.00
N ALA A 161 20.28 -15.46 -19.95
CA ALA A 161 19.53 -14.73 -20.97
C ALA A 161 18.40 -13.89 -20.34
N MET A 162 17.69 -14.42 -19.34
CA MET A 162 16.66 -13.67 -18.58
C MET A 162 17.29 -12.52 -17.80
N VAL A 163 18.35 -12.77 -17.03
CA VAL A 163 19.06 -11.75 -16.26
C VAL A 163 19.58 -10.61 -17.13
N ASN A 164 20.23 -10.94 -18.27
CA ASN A 164 20.78 -9.95 -19.19
C ASN A 164 19.71 -9.05 -19.84
N LYS A 165 18.48 -9.54 -19.94
CA LYS A 165 17.32 -8.82 -20.47
C LYS A 165 16.47 -8.15 -19.38
N ASN A 166 16.87 -8.23 -18.10
CA ASN A 166 16.09 -7.78 -16.93
C ASN A 166 14.68 -8.39 -16.89
N LEU A 167 14.55 -9.63 -17.35
CA LEU A 167 13.30 -10.40 -17.27
C LEU A 167 13.17 -11.07 -15.91
N PRO A 168 11.93 -11.38 -15.47
CA PRO A 168 11.72 -12.17 -14.28
C PRO A 168 12.42 -13.51 -14.39
N VAL A 169 13.29 -13.82 -13.44
CA VAL A 169 13.99 -15.12 -13.45
C VAL A 169 13.04 -16.28 -13.15
N GLU A 170 11.95 -15.99 -12.45
CA GLU A 170 10.83 -16.92 -12.20
C GLU A 170 10.26 -17.46 -13.52
N LEU A 171 10.25 -16.64 -14.58
CA LEU A 171 9.80 -17.04 -15.90
C LEU A 171 10.63 -18.21 -16.48
N ALA A 172 11.93 -18.27 -16.16
CA ALA A 172 12.76 -19.40 -16.57
C ALA A 172 12.35 -20.71 -15.87
N LEU A 173 11.94 -20.61 -14.59
CA LEU A 173 11.44 -21.76 -13.83
C LEU A 173 10.10 -22.22 -14.37
N GLU A 174 9.15 -21.31 -14.59
CA GLU A 174 7.83 -21.63 -15.16
C GLU A 174 7.96 -22.27 -16.55
N LEU A 175 8.81 -21.73 -17.42
CA LEU A 175 9.07 -22.32 -18.73
C LEU A 175 9.66 -23.73 -18.60
N SER A 176 10.56 -23.96 -17.64
CA SER A 176 11.15 -25.29 -17.41
C SER A 176 10.12 -26.31 -16.90
N GLU A 177 9.11 -25.87 -16.14
CA GLU A 177 8.00 -26.71 -15.69
C GLU A 177 7.03 -27.01 -16.85
N ILE A 178 6.61 -26.00 -17.61
CA ILE A 178 5.67 -26.16 -18.74
C ILE A 178 6.24 -27.09 -19.80
N TYR A 179 7.51 -26.96 -20.10
CA TYR A 179 8.17 -27.69 -21.19
C TYR A 179 9.05 -28.84 -20.72
N ALA A 180 8.97 -29.26 -19.44
CA ALA A 180 9.81 -30.28 -18.80
C ALA A 180 9.99 -31.58 -19.62
N TRP A 181 8.95 -31.97 -20.37
CA TRP A 181 8.93 -33.22 -21.17
C TRP A 181 9.22 -33.00 -22.66
N THR A 182 9.33 -31.75 -23.12
CA THR A 182 9.45 -31.43 -24.55
C THR A 182 10.75 -30.71 -24.90
N ILE A 183 11.32 -29.97 -23.96
CA ILE A 183 12.55 -29.18 -24.14
C ILE A 183 13.55 -29.56 -23.06
N ASP A 184 14.75 -29.98 -23.48
CA ASP A 184 15.88 -30.11 -22.56
C ASP A 184 16.56 -28.74 -22.40
N PHE A 185 16.25 -28.04 -21.32
CA PHE A 185 16.81 -26.73 -21.02
C PHE A 185 18.32 -26.74 -20.73
N PHE A 186 18.90 -27.92 -20.44
CA PHE A 186 20.34 -28.07 -20.27
C PHE A 186 21.06 -28.27 -21.63
N ALA A 187 20.32 -28.62 -22.67
CA ALA A 187 20.86 -28.82 -24.00
C ALA A 187 20.73 -27.58 -24.91
N LEU A 188 20.21 -26.45 -24.40
CA LEU A 188 20.13 -25.19 -25.13
C LEU A 188 21.50 -24.72 -25.59
N GLN A 189 21.59 -24.34 -26.85
CA GLN A 189 22.85 -23.91 -27.48
C GLN A 189 22.91 -22.38 -27.62
N GLN A 190 24.13 -21.89 -27.74
CA GLN A 190 24.36 -20.49 -28.05
C GLN A 190 23.71 -20.16 -29.42
N GLY A 191 22.91 -19.10 -29.44
CA GLY A 191 22.16 -18.67 -30.61
C GLY A 191 20.70 -19.14 -30.65
N ASP A 192 20.31 -20.09 -29.78
CA ASP A 192 18.90 -20.41 -29.61
C ASP A 192 18.14 -19.17 -29.12
N SER A 193 16.91 -19.02 -29.55
CA SER A 193 16.07 -17.88 -29.13
C SER A 193 14.77 -18.36 -28.52
N ILE A 194 14.33 -17.63 -27.52
CA ILE A 194 13.04 -17.84 -26.87
C ILE A 194 12.21 -16.57 -26.98
N ARG A 195 10.94 -16.73 -27.32
CA ARG A 195 9.95 -15.67 -27.27
C ARG A 195 8.79 -16.13 -26.41
N VAL A 196 8.40 -15.31 -25.43
CA VAL A 196 7.33 -15.62 -24.50
C VAL A 196 6.35 -14.46 -24.41
N HIS A 197 5.05 -14.81 -24.27
CA HIS A 197 3.99 -13.91 -23.85
C HIS A 197 3.60 -14.33 -22.44
N TYR A 198 3.55 -13.40 -21.51
CA TYR A 198 3.28 -13.66 -20.10
C TYR A 198 2.59 -12.48 -19.45
N ASP A 199 1.93 -12.74 -18.34
CA ASP A 199 1.26 -11.73 -17.55
C ASP A 199 2.09 -11.37 -16.32
N GLU A 200 2.32 -10.08 -16.12
CA GLU A 200 2.87 -9.56 -14.88
C GLU A 200 1.74 -9.05 -13.98
N GLN A 201 1.78 -9.44 -12.73
CA GLN A 201 0.80 -9.03 -11.73
C GLN A 201 1.39 -7.95 -10.84
N TYR A 202 0.59 -6.89 -10.59
CA TYR A 202 0.99 -5.75 -9.80
C TYR A 202 -0.03 -5.44 -8.72
N VAL A 203 0.46 -5.13 -7.52
CA VAL A 203 -0.32 -4.58 -6.41
C VAL A 203 0.36 -3.30 -5.94
N ASP A 204 -0.35 -2.16 -5.94
CA ASP A 204 0.21 -0.83 -5.61
C ASP A 204 1.50 -0.52 -6.39
N SER A 205 1.54 -0.85 -7.69
CA SER A 205 2.71 -0.70 -8.57
C SER A 205 3.92 -1.58 -8.22
N VAL A 206 3.78 -2.52 -7.29
CA VAL A 206 4.79 -3.53 -6.96
C VAL A 206 4.44 -4.82 -7.67
N ARG A 207 5.38 -5.38 -8.43
CA ARG A 207 5.23 -6.70 -9.06
C ARG A 207 5.19 -7.78 -7.96
N VAL A 208 4.23 -8.70 -8.06
CA VAL A 208 3.97 -9.79 -7.12
C VAL A 208 4.10 -11.15 -7.78
#